data_7213b3abbf2892d0fc11cb76f4440120
#
_entry.id   7213b3abbf2892d0fc11cb76f4440120
#
_cell.length_a   1.000
_cell.length_b   1.000
_cell.length_c   1.000
_cell.angle_alpha   90.00
_cell.angle_beta   90.00
_cell.angle_gamma   90.00
#
_symmetry.space_group_name_H-M   'P 1'
#
loop_
_entity.id
_entity.type
_entity.pdbx_description
1 polymer ?
#
loop_
_entity_poly.entity_id
_entity_poly.type
_entity_poly.pdbx_seq_one_letter_code
_entity_poly.pdbx_strand_id
1 'polypeptide(L)'
;MLYPTLNEVTELLNEYKVTPVFCEVLSDTCTPIHIYNALESKEENCFMLESVDNSQQWGRYSFIGIHPKAEIKVKNGTITHTQGTSTATLYMENPISYLSHIMEEHRSPNFPNKPKLTGGLIGYFAYDTVRYMEQTVSSSPEDDLDMPDCHLFLYDEIVAFDHLSNKVVIILNISQKGDAAVQYEACQKRADEIAEIIRSYIPIPKPRGE
;
A
#
# COMPACT_ATOMS: atom_id res chain seq x y z
N MET A 1 -4.17 1.45 20.73
CA MET A 1 -3.52 0.15 21.09
C MET A 1 -3.44 -0.69 19.85
N LEU A 2 -2.27 -1.25 19.55
CA LEU A 2 -2.07 -2.12 18.39
C LEU A 2 -2.55 -3.55 18.65
N TYR A 3 -3.02 -4.20 17.60
CA TYR A 3 -3.32 -5.63 17.51
C TYR A 3 -2.65 -6.20 16.25
N PRO A 4 -2.04 -7.37 16.28
CA PRO A 4 -1.76 -8.23 17.44
C PRO A 4 -0.78 -7.61 18.44
N THR A 5 -0.64 -8.24 19.60
CA THR A 5 0.32 -7.85 20.65
C THR A 5 1.77 -8.09 20.19
N LEU A 6 2.75 -7.45 20.85
CA LEU A 6 4.16 -7.64 20.53
C LEU A 6 4.59 -9.11 20.58
N ASN A 7 4.10 -9.88 21.56
CA ASN A 7 4.45 -11.31 21.68
C ASN A 7 3.92 -12.11 20.47
N GLU A 8 2.66 -11.89 20.08
CA GLU A 8 2.06 -12.53 18.92
C GLU A 8 2.77 -12.14 17.61
N VAL A 9 3.14 -10.85 17.47
CA VAL A 9 3.96 -10.38 16.33
C VAL A 9 5.29 -11.10 16.28
N THR A 10 5.99 -11.25 17.41
CA THR A 10 7.29 -11.92 17.48
C THR A 10 7.17 -13.40 17.08
N GLU A 11 6.11 -14.08 17.48
CA GLU A 11 5.83 -15.47 17.08
C GLU A 11 5.57 -15.57 15.57
N LEU A 12 4.75 -14.68 15.01
CA LEU A 12 4.41 -14.65 13.58
C LEU A 12 5.61 -14.36 12.70
N LEU A 13 6.55 -13.53 13.13
CA LEU A 13 7.79 -13.24 12.42
C LEU A 13 8.75 -14.43 12.30
N ASN A 14 8.53 -15.55 13.02
CA ASN A 14 9.24 -16.79 12.78
C ASN A 14 8.80 -17.50 11.49
N GLU A 15 7.58 -17.25 11.02
CA GLU A 15 6.99 -17.87 9.84
C GLU A 15 6.88 -16.90 8.66
N TYR A 16 6.56 -15.62 8.94
CA TYR A 16 6.29 -14.60 7.95
C TYR A 16 7.40 -13.57 7.88
N LYS A 17 7.64 -13.03 6.67
CA LYS A 17 8.63 -11.98 6.45
C LYS A 17 8.18 -10.61 6.98
N VAL A 18 6.86 -10.40 7.01
CA VAL A 18 6.21 -9.17 7.44
C VAL A 18 4.95 -9.54 8.24
N THR A 19 4.70 -8.83 9.32
CA THR A 19 3.48 -8.99 10.12
C THR A 19 2.76 -7.65 10.24
N PRO A 20 1.51 -7.53 9.75
CA PRO A 20 0.73 -6.32 9.91
C PRO A 20 0.24 -6.15 11.35
N VAL A 21 0.25 -4.90 11.82
CA VAL A 21 -0.36 -4.47 13.07
C VAL A 21 -1.47 -3.46 12.77
N PHE A 22 -2.54 -3.53 13.52
CA PHE A 22 -3.77 -2.77 13.28
C PHE A 22 -4.05 -1.84 14.47
N CYS A 23 -4.34 -0.58 14.19
CA CYS A 23 -4.87 0.39 15.15
C CYS A 23 -6.27 0.82 14.70
N GLU A 24 -7.29 0.52 15.49
CA GLU A 24 -8.66 0.96 15.21
C GLU A 24 -8.93 2.32 15.84
N VAL A 25 -9.47 3.24 15.05
CA VAL A 25 -9.89 4.57 15.47
C VAL A 25 -11.38 4.72 15.16
N LEU A 26 -12.17 5.18 16.11
CA LEU A 26 -13.58 5.50 15.86
C LEU A 26 -13.66 6.73 14.93
N SER A 27 -14.54 6.67 13.96
CA SER A 27 -14.70 7.70 12.95
C SER A 27 -16.17 8.06 12.73
N ASP A 28 -16.75 8.77 13.71
CA ASP A 28 -18.15 9.17 13.62
C ASP A 28 -18.43 10.29 12.61
N THR A 29 -17.38 11.00 12.16
CA THR A 29 -17.50 12.22 11.32
C THR A 29 -16.67 12.19 10.04
N CYS A 30 -15.82 11.18 9.83
CA CYS A 30 -14.92 11.11 8.68
C CYS A 30 -15.51 10.24 7.56
N THR A 31 -15.23 10.62 6.32
CA THR A 31 -15.48 9.82 5.12
C THR A 31 -14.14 9.37 4.51
N PRO A 32 -14.09 8.36 3.65
CA PRO A 32 -12.85 7.97 2.95
C PRO A 32 -12.17 9.16 2.25
N ILE A 33 -12.94 10.01 1.58
CA ILE A 33 -12.41 11.20 0.89
C ILE A 33 -11.83 12.23 1.86
N HIS A 34 -12.44 12.38 3.06
CA HIS A 34 -11.89 13.26 4.10
C HIS A 34 -10.53 12.74 4.58
N ILE A 35 -10.43 11.44 4.83
CA ILE A 35 -9.19 10.78 5.26
C ILE A 35 -8.12 10.92 4.17
N TYR A 36 -8.47 10.65 2.90
CA TYR A 36 -7.55 10.80 1.77
C TYR A 36 -6.99 12.22 1.68
N ASN A 37 -7.86 13.24 1.69
CA ASN A 37 -7.43 14.64 1.61
C ASN A 37 -6.56 15.06 2.81
N ALA A 38 -6.87 14.54 4.00
CA ALA A 38 -6.06 14.79 5.19
C ALA A 38 -4.64 14.26 5.02
N LEU A 39 -4.51 13.01 4.57
CA LEU A 39 -3.24 12.33 4.38
C LEU A 39 -2.45 12.91 3.19
N GLU A 40 -3.08 13.11 2.02
CA GLU A 40 -2.46 13.71 0.84
C GLU A 40 -1.88 15.11 1.14
N SER A 41 -2.46 15.86 2.08
CA SER A 41 -1.94 17.18 2.47
C SER A 41 -0.57 17.12 3.16
N LYS A 42 -0.11 15.94 3.60
CA LYS A 42 1.10 15.73 4.38
C LYS A 42 2.04 14.69 3.77
N GLU A 43 1.52 13.78 2.97
CA GLU A 43 2.24 12.63 2.43
C GLU A 43 2.26 12.69 0.89
N GLU A 44 3.34 12.24 0.30
CA GLU A 44 3.48 12.13 -1.15
C GLU A 44 3.04 10.75 -1.66
N ASN A 45 2.67 10.67 -2.94
CA ASN A 45 2.32 9.42 -3.61
C ASN A 45 1.22 8.62 -2.88
N CYS A 46 0.15 9.29 -2.48
CA CYS A 46 -1.01 8.63 -1.90
C CYS A 46 -1.90 8.01 -2.99
N PHE A 47 -2.56 6.90 -2.66
CA PHE A 47 -3.63 6.35 -3.49
C PHE A 47 -4.90 6.12 -2.66
N MET A 48 -6.04 6.06 -3.34
CA MET A 48 -7.30 5.61 -2.75
C MET A 48 -7.95 4.57 -3.67
N LEU A 49 -8.36 3.45 -3.08
CA LEU A 49 -9.16 2.43 -3.75
C LEU A 49 -10.53 2.37 -3.08
N GLU A 50 -11.57 2.65 -3.86
CA GLU A 50 -12.97 2.51 -3.44
C GLU A 50 -13.66 1.44 -4.27
N SER A 51 -14.47 0.60 -3.64
CA SER A 51 -15.34 -0.32 -4.34
C SER A 51 -16.69 0.34 -4.59
N VAL A 52 -17.19 0.24 -5.82
CA VAL A 52 -18.53 0.70 -6.21
C VAL A 52 -19.61 -0.35 -5.91
N ASP A 53 -19.18 -1.58 -5.54
CA ASP A 53 -20.11 -2.67 -5.28
C ASP A 53 -20.72 -2.55 -3.87
N ASN A 54 -22.04 -2.37 -3.82
CA ASN A 54 -22.84 -2.33 -2.59
C ASN A 54 -23.00 -3.71 -1.92
N SER A 55 -22.35 -4.77 -2.41
CA SER A 55 -22.35 -6.07 -1.74
C SER A 55 -21.50 -6.02 -0.47
N GLN A 56 -22.05 -6.49 0.65
CA GLN A 56 -21.37 -6.52 1.96
C GLN A 56 -20.03 -7.29 1.95
N GLN A 57 -19.74 -8.04 0.90
CA GLN A 57 -18.52 -8.84 0.80
C GLN A 57 -17.37 -8.13 0.09
N TRP A 58 -17.63 -7.30 -0.92
CA TRP A 58 -16.60 -6.66 -1.76
C TRP A 58 -16.47 -5.16 -1.53
N GLY A 59 -17.56 -4.47 -1.17
CA GLY A 59 -17.60 -3.03 -0.92
C GLY A 59 -17.38 -2.61 0.54
N ARG A 60 -16.93 -3.52 1.42
CA ARG A 60 -16.82 -3.24 2.85
C ARG A 60 -15.77 -2.19 3.19
N TYR A 61 -14.67 -2.14 2.45
CA TYR A 61 -13.54 -1.26 2.78
C TYR A 61 -13.19 -0.33 1.63
N SER A 62 -12.89 0.94 1.97
CA SER A 62 -12.07 1.82 1.15
C SER A 62 -10.64 1.79 1.69
N PHE A 63 -9.64 1.75 0.80
CA PHE A 63 -8.23 1.68 1.18
C PHE A 63 -7.48 2.91 0.70
N ILE A 64 -6.64 3.44 1.57
CA ILE A 64 -5.76 4.57 1.28
C ILE A 64 -4.33 4.12 1.63
N GLY A 65 -3.42 4.19 0.67
CA GLY A 65 -2.01 3.94 0.92
C GLY A 65 -1.24 5.24 0.97
N ILE A 66 -0.27 5.30 1.85
CA ILE A 66 0.57 6.47 2.09
C ILE A 66 2.04 6.05 2.22
N HIS A 67 2.94 6.98 2.02
CA HIS A 67 4.37 6.83 2.31
C HIS A 67 4.99 5.55 1.72
N PRO A 68 4.98 5.37 0.37
CA PRO A 68 5.50 4.16 -0.23
C PRO A 68 6.98 3.96 0.09
N LYS A 69 7.34 2.72 0.43
CA LYS A 69 8.71 2.31 0.74
C LYS A 69 9.65 2.30 -0.45
N ALA A 70 9.09 1.99 -1.62
CA ALA A 70 9.86 1.89 -2.85
C ALA A 70 9.01 2.21 -4.07
N GLU A 71 9.68 2.66 -5.13
CA GLU A 71 9.14 2.84 -6.46
C GLU A 71 9.81 1.86 -7.41
N ILE A 72 9.03 1.16 -8.23
CA ILE A 72 9.52 0.20 -9.22
C ILE A 72 8.96 0.58 -10.58
N LYS A 73 9.85 0.88 -11.52
CA LYS A 73 9.51 1.10 -12.93
C LYS A 73 10.12 0.00 -13.77
N VAL A 74 9.37 -0.49 -14.73
CA VAL A 74 9.88 -1.42 -15.75
C VAL A 74 9.64 -0.83 -17.10
N LYS A 75 10.69 -0.81 -17.94
CA LYS A 75 10.63 -0.38 -19.33
C LYS A 75 11.53 -1.27 -20.17
N ASN A 76 10.97 -1.98 -21.15
CA ASN A 76 11.72 -2.85 -22.06
C ASN A 76 12.68 -3.82 -21.33
N GLY A 77 12.18 -4.49 -20.27
CA GLY A 77 12.96 -5.41 -19.45
C GLY A 77 13.93 -4.74 -18.45
N THR A 78 14.13 -3.44 -18.55
CA THR A 78 14.93 -2.67 -17.60
C THR A 78 14.08 -2.31 -16.39
N ILE A 79 14.52 -2.75 -15.21
CA ILE A 79 13.88 -2.48 -13.92
C ILE A 79 14.66 -1.36 -13.23
N THR A 80 13.96 -0.30 -12.84
CA THR A 80 14.50 0.73 -11.96
C THR A 80 13.77 0.62 -10.62
N HIS A 81 14.53 0.32 -9.55
CA HIS A 81 14.02 0.19 -8.19
C HIS A 81 14.62 1.29 -7.33
N THR A 82 13.79 2.21 -6.86
CA THR A 82 14.17 3.33 -6.01
C THR A 82 13.63 3.11 -4.60
N GLN A 83 14.50 3.16 -3.59
CA GLN A 83 14.14 3.07 -2.18
C GLN A 83 14.86 4.19 -1.42
N GLY A 84 14.10 5.14 -0.89
CA GLY A 84 14.64 6.37 -0.33
C GLY A 84 15.49 7.12 -1.38
N THR A 85 16.76 7.36 -1.09
CA THR A 85 17.71 8.02 -2.02
C THR A 85 18.50 7.05 -2.90
N SER A 86 18.33 5.76 -2.71
CA SER A 86 19.07 4.73 -3.46
C SER A 86 18.27 4.25 -4.66
N THR A 87 18.90 4.21 -5.82
CA THR A 87 18.29 3.67 -7.04
C THR A 87 19.19 2.57 -7.61
N ALA A 88 18.61 1.41 -7.85
CA ALA A 88 19.24 0.29 -8.54
C ALA A 88 18.58 0.09 -9.90
N THR A 89 19.38 -0.22 -10.92
CA THR A 89 18.90 -0.54 -12.26
C THR A 89 19.43 -1.91 -12.66
N LEU A 90 18.57 -2.78 -13.16
CA LEU A 90 18.92 -4.11 -13.64
C LEU A 90 18.07 -4.46 -14.87
N TYR A 91 18.61 -5.35 -15.72
CA TYR A 91 17.87 -5.87 -16.86
C TYR A 91 17.46 -7.33 -16.61
N MET A 92 16.21 -7.65 -16.92
CA MET A 92 15.67 -9.01 -16.89
C MET A 92 14.75 -9.24 -18.09
N GLU A 93 14.88 -10.38 -18.75
CA GLU A 93 13.94 -10.78 -19.82
C GLU A 93 12.51 -10.93 -19.30
N ASN A 94 12.36 -11.42 -18.06
CA ASN A 94 11.07 -11.53 -17.39
C ASN A 94 11.08 -10.73 -16.07
N PRO A 95 10.74 -9.44 -16.10
CA PRO A 95 10.68 -8.60 -14.91
C PRO A 95 9.58 -8.99 -13.92
N ILE A 96 8.57 -9.76 -14.36
CA ILE A 96 7.50 -10.25 -13.47
C ILE A 96 8.06 -11.13 -12.36
N SER A 97 9.12 -11.92 -12.64
CA SER A 97 9.79 -12.74 -11.62
C SER A 97 10.43 -11.89 -10.52
N TYR A 98 10.93 -10.70 -10.84
CA TYR A 98 11.44 -9.74 -9.86
C TYR A 98 10.32 -9.20 -8.96
N LEU A 99 9.18 -8.83 -9.54
CA LEU A 99 8.01 -8.36 -8.79
C LEU A 99 7.47 -9.47 -7.86
N SER A 100 7.44 -10.71 -8.35
CA SER A 100 7.04 -11.88 -7.55
C SER A 100 7.97 -12.10 -6.37
N HIS A 101 9.29 -11.92 -6.55
CA HIS A 101 10.26 -12.00 -5.48
C HIS A 101 10.03 -10.92 -4.41
N ILE A 102 9.75 -9.66 -4.82
CA ILE A 102 9.40 -8.60 -3.87
C ILE A 102 8.16 -8.99 -3.06
N MET A 103 7.12 -9.52 -3.71
CA MET A 103 5.89 -9.94 -3.02
C MET A 103 6.14 -11.10 -2.03
N GLU A 104 7.03 -12.05 -2.37
CA GLU A 104 7.39 -13.13 -1.44
C GLU A 104 8.16 -12.61 -0.22
N GLU A 105 9.04 -11.61 -0.39
CA GLU A 105 9.73 -10.93 0.71
C GLU A 105 8.78 -10.09 1.60
N HIS A 106 7.54 -9.88 1.15
CA HIS A 106 6.48 -9.16 1.90
C HIS A 106 5.31 -10.09 2.26
N ARG A 107 5.51 -11.41 2.22
CA ARG A 107 4.50 -12.37 2.62
C ARG A 107 4.12 -12.19 4.09
N SER A 108 2.81 -11.98 4.33
CA SER A 108 2.25 -11.68 5.64
C SER A 108 1.09 -12.63 6.00
N PRO A 109 0.78 -12.83 7.30
CA PRO A 109 -0.36 -13.63 7.74
C PRO A 109 -1.70 -12.94 7.41
N ASN A 110 -2.73 -13.75 7.21
CA ASN A 110 -4.11 -13.28 7.15
C ASN A 110 -4.74 -13.28 8.54
N PHE A 111 -5.40 -12.19 8.90
CA PHE A 111 -6.15 -12.07 10.15
C PHE A 111 -7.65 -12.15 9.91
N PRO A 112 -8.38 -13.07 10.60
CA PRO A 112 -9.85 -13.10 10.53
C PRO A 112 -10.46 -11.75 10.92
N ASN A 113 -11.47 -11.33 10.18
CA ASN A 113 -12.24 -10.08 10.43
C ASN A 113 -11.42 -8.78 10.34
N LYS A 114 -10.21 -8.81 9.77
CA LYS A 114 -9.41 -7.63 9.46
C LYS A 114 -9.39 -7.37 7.95
N PRO A 115 -9.07 -6.13 7.52
CA PRO A 115 -8.87 -5.81 6.11
C PRO A 115 -7.82 -6.74 5.49
N LYS A 116 -8.09 -7.23 4.26
CA LYS A 116 -7.19 -8.16 3.57
C LYS A 116 -6.01 -7.46 2.90
N LEU A 117 -6.20 -6.21 2.46
CA LEU A 117 -5.12 -5.40 1.91
C LEU A 117 -4.35 -4.77 3.07
N THR A 118 -3.20 -5.34 3.39
CA THR A 118 -2.33 -4.86 4.47
C THR A 118 -1.07 -4.18 3.97
N GLY A 119 -0.84 -4.21 2.66
CA GLY A 119 0.31 -3.66 1.95
C GLY A 119 0.51 -4.35 0.62
N GLY A 120 1.60 -3.99 -0.08
CA GLY A 120 1.98 -4.62 -1.34
C GLY A 120 2.27 -3.63 -2.45
N LEU A 121 2.40 -4.15 -3.68
CA LEU A 121 2.67 -3.36 -4.87
C LEU A 121 1.37 -2.81 -5.46
N ILE A 122 1.28 -1.50 -5.55
CA ILE A 122 0.13 -0.77 -6.10
C ILE A 122 0.60 0.15 -7.22
N GLY A 123 -0.11 0.16 -8.34
CA GLY A 123 0.18 0.99 -9.51
C GLY A 123 -0.47 0.43 -10.75
N TYR A 124 0.19 0.54 -11.90
CA TYR A 124 -0.36 0.04 -13.15
C TYR A 124 0.59 -0.92 -13.88
N PHE A 125 -0.01 -1.79 -14.66
CA PHE A 125 0.62 -2.57 -15.71
C PHE A 125 0.04 -2.09 -17.04
N ALA A 126 0.90 -1.65 -17.95
CA ALA A 126 0.48 -1.36 -19.33
C ALA A 126 0.04 -2.67 -20.01
N TYR A 127 -0.80 -2.55 -21.02
CA TYR A 127 -1.28 -3.72 -21.78
C TYR A 127 -0.12 -4.56 -22.32
N ASP A 128 0.95 -3.89 -22.78
CA ASP A 128 2.12 -4.53 -23.35
C ASP A 128 2.95 -5.38 -22.36
N THR A 129 2.68 -5.28 -21.05
CA THR A 129 3.29 -6.17 -20.05
C THR A 129 3.01 -7.65 -20.33
N VAL A 130 1.95 -7.97 -21.07
CA VAL A 130 1.63 -9.34 -21.54
C VAL A 130 2.80 -10.00 -22.28
N ARG A 131 3.65 -9.24 -22.95
CA ARG A 131 4.84 -9.74 -23.65
C ARG A 131 5.86 -10.44 -22.76
N TYR A 132 5.90 -10.09 -21.50
CA TYR A 132 6.77 -10.76 -20.51
C TYR A 132 6.23 -12.11 -20.05
N MET A 133 4.94 -12.38 -20.27
CA MET A 133 4.26 -13.59 -19.85
C MET A 133 3.95 -14.53 -21.03
N GLU A 134 3.70 -13.98 -22.24
CA GLU A 134 3.31 -14.69 -23.45
C GLU A 134 4.34 -14.55 -24.56
N GLN A 135 5.08 -15.63 -24.86
CA GLN A 135 6.12 -15.66 -25.91
C GLN A 135 5.59 -15.52 -27.35
N THR A 136 4.27 -15.77 -27.54
CA THR A 136 3.63 -15.64 -28.85
C THR A 136 3.39 -14.20 -29.26
N VAL A 137 3.43 -13.25 -28.32
CA VAL A 137 3.23 -11.82 -28.56
C VAL A 137 4.58 -11.16 -28.77
N SER A 138 5.09 -11.18 -30.01
CA SER A 138 6.47 -10.73 -30.34
C SER A 138 6.57 -9.30 -30.87
N SER A 139 5.47 -8.68 -31.33
CA SER A 139 5.51 -7.33 -31.89
C SER A 139 5.05 -6.29 -30.87
N SER A 140 5.91 -5.30 -30.60
CA SER A 140 5.50 -4.08 -29.91
C SER A 140 4.99 -3.08 -30.95
N PRO A 141 3.83 -2.44 -30.75
CA PRO A 141 3.50 -1.23 -31.49
C PRO A 141 4.54 -0.14 -31.23
N GLU A 142 4.54 0.91 -32.06
CA GLU A 142 5.38 2.07 -31.84
C GLU A 142 5.02 2.72 -30.47
N ASP A 143 6.03 2.93 -29.63
CA ASP A 143 5.85 3.55 -28.31
C ASP A 143 5.98 5.06 -28.46
N ASP A 144 4.87 5.73 -28.72
CA ASP A 144 4.74 7.18 -28.90
C ASP A 144 4.64 7.94 -27.58
N LEU A 145 4.31 7.27 -26.47
CA LEU A 145 4.09 7.88 -25.15
C LEU A 145 5.29 7.78 -24.21
N ASP A 146 6.25 6.93 -24.53
CA ASP A 146 7.43 6.62 -23.71
C ASP A 146 7.09 6.24 -22.24
N MET A 147 5.90 5.60 -22.03
CA MET A 147 5.42 5.17 -20.72
C MET A 147 6.12 3.89 -20.26
N PRO A 148 6.35 3.71 -18.95
CA PRO A 148 6.78 2.43 -18.40
C PRO A 148 5.80 1.29 -18.68
N ASP A 149 6.33 0.07 -18.92
CA ASP A 149 5.51 -1.15 -19.06
C ASP A 149 4.77 -1.48 -17.75
N CYS A 150 5.39 -1.19 -16.61
CA CYS A 150 4.69 -1.07 -15.33
C CYS A 150 5.35 -0.01 -14.44
N HIS A 151 4.53 0.62 -13.59
CA HIS A 151 4.96 1.58 -12.58
C HIS A 151 4.21 1.29 -11.29
N LEU A 152 4.94 0.82 -10.28
CA LEU A 152 4.42 0.30 -9.05
C LEU A 152 5.11 0.97 -7.86
N PHE A 153 4.35 1.17 -6.81
CA PHE A 153 4.84 1.59 -5.50
C PHE A 153 4.61 0.49 -4.48
N LEU A 154 5.59 0.26 -3.62
CA LEU A 154 5.48 -0.68 -2.50
C LEU A 154 4.98 0.05 -1.27
N TYR A 155 3.75 -0.25 -0.87
CA TYR A 155 3.14 0.32 0.33
C TYR A 155 3.17 -0.68 1.48
N ASP A 156 3.48 -0.20 2.67
CA ASP A 156 3.41 -0.92 3.93
C ASP A 156 2.68 -0.12 5.03
N GLU A 157 2.17 1.07 4.68
CA GLU A 157 1.27 1.89 5.48
C GLU A 157 -0.07 2.03 4.75
N ILE A 158 -1.12 1.42 5.29
CA ILE A 158 -2.46 1.42 4.72
C ILE A 158 -3.45 1.94 5.76
N VAL A 159 -4.35 2.81 5.33
CA VAL A 159 -5.52 3.22 6.12
C VAL A 159 -6.76 2.67 5.46
N ALA A 160 -7.50 1.82 6.17
CA ALA A 160 -8.75 1.23 5.69
C ALA A 160 -9.94 1.88 6.41
N PHE A 161 -10.94 2.31 5.65
CA PHE A 161 -12.24 2.72 6.19
C PHE A 161 -13.20 1.55 6.08
N ASP A 162 -13.72 1.08 7.22
CA ASP A 162 -14.73 0.01 7.29
C ASP A 162 -16.13 0.62 7.24
N HIS A 163 -16.79 0.53 6.09
CA HIS A 163 -18.15 1.03 5.87
C HIS A 163 -19.21 0.32 6.71
N LEU A 164 -18.95 -0.92 7.15
CA LEU A 164 -19.91 -1.67 7.96
C LEU A 164 -19.91 -1.21 9.42
N SER A 165 -18.72 -0.92 9.97
CA SER A 165 -18.58 -0.54 11.38
C SER A 165 -18.32 0.95 11.59
N ASN A 166 -18.21 1.74 10.52
CA ASN A 166 -17.80 3.15 10.52
C ASN A 166 -16.53 3.39 11.34
N LYS A 167 -15.51 2.58 11.07
CA LYS A 167 -14.20 2.67 11.72
C LYS A 167 -13.10 2.93 10.73
N VAL A 168 -12.08 3.63 11.18
CA VAL A 168 -10.79 3.73 10.52
C VAL A 168 -9.85 2.69 11.11
N VAL A 169 -9.20 1.90 10.27
CA VAL A 169 -8.19 0.91 10.66
C VAL A 169 -6.86 1.32 10.03
N ILE A 170 -5.93 1.76 10.86
CA ILE A 170 -4.56 2.07 10.45
C ILE A 170 -3.79 0.76 10.50
N ILE A 171 -3.12 0.42 9.41
CA ILE A 171 -2.41 -0.83 9.20
C ILE A 171 -0.96 -0.49 8.91
N LEU A 172 -0.06 -0.97 9.75
CA LEU A 172 1.39 -0.77 9.64
C LEU A 172 2.06 -2.13 9.66
N ASN A 173 3.20 -2.24 9.01
CA ASN A 173 3.85 -3.52 8.82
C ASN A 173 5.20 -3.60 9.56
N ILE A 174 5.39 -4.67 10.33
CA ILE A 174 6.63 -4.98 11.05
C ILE A 174 7.37 -6.05 10.26
N SER A 175 8.63 -5.78 9.94
CA SER A 175 9.49 -6.68 9.18
C SER A 175 10.21 -7.66 10.11
N GLN A 176 10.46 -8.89 9.62
CA GLN A 176 11.37 -9.85 10.25
C GLN A 176 12.81 -9.30 10.35
N LYS A 177 13.17 -8.32 9.52
CA LYS A 177 14.49 -7.66 9.53
C LYS A 177 14.51 -6.57 10.59
N GLY A 178 15.25 -6.78 11.68
CA GLY A 178 15.40 -5.81 12.77
C GLY A 178 14.73 -6.25 14.08
N ASP A 179 14.79 -5.37 15.08
CA ASP A 179 14.20 -5.64 16.39
C ASP A 179 12.68 -5.39 16.35
N ALA A 180 11.91 -6.43 16.67
CA ALA A 180 10.45 -6.40 16.65
C ALA A 180 9.88 -5.41 17.67
N ALA A 181 10.50 -5.27 18.85
CA ALA A 181 10.01 -4.37 19.89
C ALA A 181 10.19 -2.90 19.47
N VAL A 182 11.35 -2.57 18.91
CA VAL A 182 11.63 -1.22 18.38
C VAL A 182 10.66 -0.85 17.25
N GLN A 183 10.42 -1.78 16.32
CA GLN A 183 9.49 -1.56 15.22
C GLN A 183 8.04 -1.44 15.73
N TYR A 184 7.65 -2.23 16.73
CA TYR A 184 6.31 -2.19 17.31
C TYR A 184 6.03 -0.84 17.99
N GLU A 185 7.01 -0.31 18.74
CA GLU A 185 6.92 1.03 19.35
C GLU A 185 6.84 2.13 18.26
N ALA A 186 7.66 2.02 17.22
CA ALA A 186 7.60 2.93 16.07
C ALA A 186 6.24 2.89 15.37
N CYS A 187 5.65 1.70 15.19
CA CYS A 187 4.30 1.56 14.64
C CYS A 187 3.23 2.18 15.54
N GLN A 188 3.35 2.05 16.88
CA GLN A 188 2.40 2.70 17.79
C GLN A 188 2.46 4.23 17.62
N LYS A 189 3.65 4.79 17.61
CA LYS A 189 3.85 6.23 17.42
C LYS A 189 3.33 6.70 16.06
N ARG A 190 3.64 5.95 14.99
CA ARG A 190 3.18 6.29 13.64
C ARG A 190 1.65 6.21 13.52
N ALA A 191 1.01 5.23 14.13
CA ALA A 191 -0.45 5.13 14.18
C ALA A 191 -1.09 6.35 14.86
N ASP A 192 -0.50 6.82 15.96
CA ASP A 192 -0.97 8.01 16.67
C ASP A 192 -0.79 9.28 15.82
N GLU A 193 0.32 9.41 15.08
CA GLU A 193 0.57 10.51 14.13
C GLU A 193 -0.48 10.53 13.01
N ILE A 194 -0.73 9.38 12.36
CA ILE A 194 -1.75 9.26 11.30
C ILE A 194 -3.14 9.61 11.85
N ALA A 195 -3.49 9.09 13.02
CA ALA A 195 -4.77 9.39 13.66
C ALA A 195 -4.93 10.89 13.95
N GLU A 196 -3.85 11.57 14.35
CA GLU A 196 -3.88 13.02 14.60
C GLU A 196 -3.98 13.84 13.31
N ILE A 197 -3.30 13.44 12.23
CA ILE A 197 -3.46 14.08 10.90
C ILE A 197 -4.93 14.03 10.47
N ILE A 198 -5.57 12.86 10.58
CA ILE A 198 -6.98 12.67 10.18
C ILE A 198 -7.90 13.52 11.06
N ARG A 199 -7.66 13.56 12.37
CA ARG A 199 -8.50 14.28 13.35
C ARG A 199 -8.38 15.79 13.20
N SER A 200 -7.18 16.31 12.96
CA SER A 200 -6.90 17.73 12.90
C SER A 200 -7.20 18.38 11.56
N TYR A 201 -7.49 17.58 10.52
CA TYR A 201 -7.74 18.09 9.17
C TYR A 201 -9.07 18.84 9.09
N ILE A 202 -8.99 20.11 8.69
CA ILE A 202 -10.15 20.96 8.42
C ILE A 202 -10.22 21.17 6.90
N PRO A 203 -11.27 20.66 6.20
CA PRO A 203 -11.41 20.86 4.78
C PRO A 203 -11.57 22.36 4.46
N ILE A 204 -10.73 22.87 3.58
CA ILE A 204 -10.90 24.22 3.04
C ILE A 204 -11.96 24.13 1.93
N PRO A 205 -13.12 24.80 2.07
CA PRO A 205 -14.12 24.81 1.02
C PRO A 205 -13.53 25.39 -0.27
N LYS A 206 -13.48 24.60 -1.35
CA LYS A 206 -13.16 25.15 -2.66
C LYS A 206 -14.34 26.06 -3.07
N PRO A 207 -14.10 27.33 -3.50
CA PRO A 207 -15.16 28.14 -4.05
C PRO A 207 -15.77 27.38 -5.23
N ARG A 208 -17.11 27.31 -5.29
CA ARG A 208 -17.81 26.80 -6.48
C ARG A 208 -17.38 27.70 -7.61
N GLY A 209 -16.67 27.16 -8.60
CA GLY A 209 -16.39 27.89 -9.85
C GLY A 209 -17.70 28.33 -10.49
N GLU A 210 -17.76 29.58 -10.90
CA GLU A 210 -18.79 30.10 -11.77
C GLU A 210 -18.75 29.41 -13.14
#